data_ea37c70b91b433809e73e1aca4b712c9
#
_entry.id   ea37c70b91b433809e73e1aca4b712c9
#
_cell.length_a   1.000
_cell.length_b   1.000
_cell.length_c   1.000
_cell.angle_alpha   90.00
_cell.angle_beta   90.00
_cell.angle_gamma   90.00
#
_symmetry.space_group_name_H-M   'P 1'
#
loop_
_entity.id
_entity.type
_entity.pdbx_description
1 polymer ?
#
loop_
_entity_poly.entity_id
_entity_poly.type
_entity_poly.pdbx_seq_one_letter_code
_entity_poly.pdbx_strand_id
1 'polypeptide(L)'
;MLKRPVAQDRLRSSSIYSTIREVLHTIGNIDFQNKFELDRVEKGVPDEELKQYIKQHIRAAHQRKRQPYIDLLHELRMQRPPHSFAA
;
A
#
# COMPACT_ATOMS: atom_id res chain seq x y z
N MET A 1 -17.63 25.59 -14.72
CA MET A 1 -17.09 25.19 -14.21
C MET A 1 -17.33 25.03 -13.10
N LEU A 2 -17.71 25.28 -12.58
CA LEU A 2 -17.84 25.20 -11.51
C LEU A 2 -18.75 24.33 -11.08
N LYS A 3 -19.33 23.68 -11.48
CA LYS A 3 -20.09 22.80 -11.14
C LYS A 3 -19.71 22.00 -10.15
N ARG A 4 -18.74 22.12 -9.69
CA ARG A 4 -18.22 21.36 -8.81
C ARG A 4 -18.75 21.26 -7.49
N PRO A 5 -19.34 22.18 -6.89
CA PRO A 5 -19.73 22.08 -5.51
C PRO A 5 -20.59 20.87 -5.26
N VAL A 6 -21.54 20.65 -6.06
CA VAL A 6 -22.40 19.54 -5.85
C VAL A 6 -21.65 18.25 -6.10
N ALA A 7 -20.88 18.26 -7.09
CA ALA A 7 -20.11 17.13 -7.43
C ALA A 7 -19.16 16.77 -6.33
N GLN A 8 -18.68 17.75 -5.61
CA GLN A 8 -17.77 17.50 -4.57
C GLN A 8 -18.31 16.73 -3.43
N ASP A 9 -19.53 16.97 -3.05
CA ASP A 9 -20.14 16.23 -1.99
C ASP A 9 -20.24 14.78 -2.35
N ARG A 10 -20.60 14.49 -3.55
CA ARG A 10 -20.72 13.17 -3.96
C ARG A 10 -19.35 12.55 -4.06
N LEU A 11 -18.39 13.28 -4.52
CA LEU A 11 -17.06 12.81 -4.67
C LEU A 11 -16.37 12.53 -3.37
N ARG A 12 -16.83 13.11 -2.29
CA ARG A 12 -16.20 12.91 -1.02
C ARG A 12 -16.24 11.46 -0.61
N SER A 13 -17.36 10.81 -0.66
CA SER A 13 -17.46 9.44 -0.30
C SER A 13 -16.73 8.61 -1.33
N SER A 14 -16.86 8.93 -2.58
CA SER A 14 -16.21 8.25 -3.61
C SER A 14 -14.71 8.38 -3.49
N SER A 15 -14.26 9.51 -3.03
CA SER A 15 -12.88 9.80 -2.84
C SER A 15 -12.23 8.92 -1.82
N ILE A 16 -12.92 8.60 -0.75
CA ILE A 16 -12.37 7.73 0.27
C ILE A 16 -12.18 6.33 -0.31
N TYR A 17 -13.15 5.81 -1.02
CA TYR A 17 -13.03 4.50 -1.61
C TYR A 17 -11.96 4.48 -2.70
N SER A 18 -11.87 5.53 -3.45
CA SER A 18 -10.87 5.67 -4.47
C SER A 18 -9.50 5.67 -3.87
N THR A 19 -9.34 6.38 -2.77
CA THR A 19 -8.07 6.48 -2.08
C THR A 19 -7.68 5.12 -1.50
N ILE A 20 -8.64 4.42 -0.91
CA ILE A 20 -8.38 3.08 -0.39
C ILE A 20 -7.89 2.18 -1.52
N ARG A 21 -8.53 2.26 -2.65
CA ARG A 21 -8.15 1.44 -3.78
C ARG A 21 -6.75 1.77 -4.25
N GLU A 22 -6.41 3.04 -4.28
CA GLU A 22 -5.09 3.47 -4.67
C GLU A 22 -4.03 3.03 -3.69
N VAL A 23 -4.34 3.10 -2.41
CA VAL A 23 -3.41 2.64 -1.38
C VAL A 23 -3.18 1.15 -1.52
N LEU A 24 -4.24 0.39 -1.74
CA LEU A 24 -4.10 -1.05 -1.92
C LEU A 24 -3.26 -1.36 -3.16
N HIS A 25 -3.44 -0.59 -4.19
CA HIS A 25 -2.67 -0.76 -5.40
C HIS A 25 -1.20 -0.47 -5.15
N THR A 26 -0.93 0.56 -4.39
CA THR A 26 0.43 0.94 -4.05
C THR A 26 1.09 -0.14 -3.22
N ILE A 27 0.37 -0.68 -2.25
CA ILE A 27 0.88 -1.77 -1.44
C ILE A 27 1.20 -2.97 -2.32
N GLY A 28 0.32 -3.27 -3.26
CA GLY A 28 0.54 -4.35 -4.19
C GLY A 28 1.80 -4.16 -5.02
N ASN A 29 2.05 -2.93 -5.46
CA ASN A 29 3.25 -2.63 -6.21
C ASN A 29 4.50 -2.75 -5.36
N ILE A 30 4.42 -2.31 -4.12
CA ILE A 30 5.53 -2.43 -3.20
C ILE A 30 5.85 -3.90 -2.96
N ASP A 31 4.82 -4.71 -2.77
CA ASP A 31 5.00 -6.13 -2.53
C ASP A 31 5.56 -6.83 -3.77
N PHE A 32 5.12 -6.41 -4.93
CA PHE A 32 5.61 -6.98 -6.18
C PHE A 32 7.08 -6.67 -6.39
N GLN A 33 7.46 -5.43 -6.11
CA GLN A 33 8.85 -5.01 -6.23
C GLN A 33 9.73 -5.78 -5.26
N ASN A 34 9.23 -6.00 -4.07
CA ASN A 34 9.96 -6.75 -3.07
C ASN A 34 10.22 -8.17 -3.53
N LYS A 35 9.21 -8.80 -4.08
CA LYS A 35 9.31 -10.15 -4.56
C LYS A 35 10.29 -10.23 -5.72
N PHE A 36 10.22 -9.26 -6.60
CA PHE A 36 11.09 -9.19 -7.74
C PHE A 36 12.55 -9.04 -7.32
N GLU A 37 12.81 -8.18 -6.37
CA GLU A 37 14.15 -7.97 -5.86
C GLU A 37 14.71 -9.20 -5.16
N LEU A 38 13.88 -9.85 -4.36
CA LEU A 38 14.31 -11.06 -3.68
C LEU A 38 14.64 -12.15 -4.69
N ASP A 39 13.86 -12.24 -5.74
CA ASP A 39 14.10 -13.23 -6.77
C ASP A 39 15.39 -12.96 -7.52
N ARG A 40 15.67 -11.72 -7.77
CA ARG A 40 16.91 -11.33 -8.43
C ARG A 40 18.12 -11.69 -7.59
N VAL A 41 18.02 -11.48 -6.28
CA VAL A 41 19.11 -11.82 -5.38
C VAL A 41 19.27 -13.33 -5.33
N GLU A 42 18.16 -14.02 -5.31
CA GLU A 42 18.19 -15.47 -5.27
C GLU A 42 18.94 -16.04 -6.45
N LYS A 43 18.71 -15.50 -7.61
CA LYS A 43 19.33 -15.98 -8.82
C LYS A 43 20.69 -15.40 -9.12
N GLY A 44 20.95 -14.21 -8.62
CA GLY A 44 22.15 -13.51 -9.01
C GLY A 44 23.30 -13.53 -8.00
N VAL A 45 23.05 -13.92 -6.77
CA VAL A 45 24.09 -13.92 -5.76
C VAL A 45 24.42 -15.36 -5.38
N PRO A 46 25.56 -15.84 -5.75
CA PRO A 46 25.89 -17.24 -5.51
C PRO A 46 26.25 -17.58 -4.07
N ASP A 47 26.82 -16.64 -3.37
CA ASP A 47 27.22 -16.86 -2.00
C ASP A 47 26.02 -16.87 -1.09
N GLU A 48 25.77 -17.97 -0.43
CA GLU A 48 24.59 -18.14 0.38
C GLU A 48 24.50 -17.19 1.56
N GLU A 49 25.58 -16.95 2.21
CA GLU A 49 25.60 -16.07 3.36
C GLU A 49 25.31 -14.64 2.94
N LEU A 50 25.93 -14.20 1.88
CA LEU A 50 25.71 -12.86 1.36
C LEU A 50 24.28 -12.74 0.85
N LYS A 51 23.78 -13.78 0.22
CA LYS A 51 22.42 -13.80 -0.27
C LYS A 51 21.43 -13.55 0.87
N GLN A 52 21.58 -14.25 1.97
CA GLN A 52 20.70 -14.12 3.09
C GLN A 52 20.79 -12.73 3.72
N TYR A 53 21.99 -12.20 3.78
CA TYR A 53 22.21 -10.87 4.31
C TYR A 53 21.47 -9.82 3.47
N ILE A 54 21.61 -9.92 2.16
CA ILE A 54 20.95 -8.98 1.26
C ILE A 54 19.45 -9.13 1.33
N LYS A 55 18.97 -10.35 1.39
CA LYS A 55 17.54 -10.60 1.46
C LYS A 55 16.93 -10.02 2.73
N GLN A 56 17.66 -10.09 3.83
CA GLN A 56 17.20 -9.54 5.08
C GLN A 56 17.06 -8.03 4.98
N HIS A 57 18.02 -7.39 4.32
CA HIS A 57 17.97 -5.95 4.13
C HIS A 57 16.80 -5.55 3.22
N ILE A 58 16.56 -6.34 2.20
CA ILE A 58 15.45 -6.08 1.29
C ILE A 58 14.13 -6.20 2.04
N ARG A 59 14.00 -7.22 2.87
CA ARG A 59 12.78 -7.43 3.63
C ARG A 59 12.53 -6.32 4.63
N ALA A 60 13.60 -5.86 5.28
CA ALA A 60 13.48 -4.77 6.24
C ALA A 60 13.07 -3.47 5.54
N ALA A 61 13.66 -3.21 4.39
CA ALA A 61 13.31 -2.03 3.63
C ALA A 61 11.87 -2.12 3.13
N HIS A 62 11.44 -3.30 2.75
CA HIS A 62 10.08 -3.54 2.29
C HIS A 62 9.09 -3.21 3.41
N GLN A 63 9.36 -3.65 4.62
CA GLN A 63 8.50 -3.37 5.76
C GLN A 63 8.42 -1.88 6.03
N ARG A 64 9.54 -1.20 6.00
CA ARG A 64 9.57 0.24 6.24
C ARG A 64 8.81 1.00 5.17
N LYS A 65 8.89 0.52 3.94
CA LYS A 65 8.23 1.17 2.84
C LYS A 65 6.73 0.90 2.86
N ARG A 66 6.36 -0.26 3.27
CA ARG A 66 4.99 -0.72 3.27
C ARG A 66 4.17 -0.16 4.45
N GLN A 67 4.80 -0.04 5.58
CA GLN A 67 4.13 0.30 6.82
C GLN A 67 3.31 1.61 6.78
N PRO A 68 3.82 2.69 6.23
CA PRO A 68 3.03 3.92 6.19
C PRO A 68 1.72 3.75 5.40
N TYR A 69 1.74 2.91 4.38
CA TYR A 69 0.54 2.67 3.59
C TYR A 69 -0.44 1.76 4.32
N ILE A 70 0.08 0.82 5.10
CA ILE A 70 -0.76 -0.02 5.93
C ILE A 70 -1.45 0.84 6.98
N ASP A 71 -0.70 1.75 7.60
CA ASP A 71 -1.24 2.63 8.61
C ASP A 71 -2.29 3.56 8.00
N LEU A 72 -2.01 4.06 6.82
CA LEU A 72 -2.94 4.93 6.13
C LEU A 72 -4.22 4.17 5.78
N LEU A 73 -4.08 2.95 5.31
CA LEU A 73 -5.23 2.14 4.97
C LEU A 73 -6.11 1.91 6.19
N HIS A 74 -5.49 1.65 7.30
CA HIS A 74 -6.20 1.43 8.55
C HIS A 74 -6.97 2.68 8.93
N GLU A 75 -6.34 3.80 8.81
CA GLU A 75 -6.95 5.06 9.13
C GLU A 75 -8.11 5.38 8.21
N LEU A 76 -7.95 5.12 6.94
CA LEU A 76 -9.01 5.36 5.99
C LEU A 76 -10.22 4.50 6.27
N ARG A 77 -9.99 3.29 6.72
CA ARG A 77 -11.08 2.40 7.06
C ARG A 77 -11.82 2.87 8.29
N MET A 78 -11.09 3.48 9.21
CA MET A 78 -11.71 3.99 10.40
C MET A 78 -12.55 5.21 10.12
N GLN A 79 -12.31 5.88 9.03
CA GLN A 79 -13.07 7.06 8.66
C GLN A 79 -14.34 6.75 7.91
N ARG A 80 -14.65 5.46 7.75
CA ARG A 80 -15.87 5.11 7.05
C ARG A 80 -17.06 5.60 7.81
N PRO A 81 -18.11 5.95 7.13
CA PRO A 81 -19.27 6.46 7.79
C PRO A 81 -19.84 5.47 8.77
N PRO A 82 -20.21 5.92 9.90
CA PRO A 82 -20.70 5.06 10.94
C PRO A 82 -21.98 4.33 10.60
N HIS A 83 -22.74 4.87 9.70
CA HIS A 83 -23.96 4.21 9.39
C HIS A 83 -23.72 2.81 8.94
N SER A 84 -22.53 2.55 8.50
CA SER A 84 -22.24 1.23 8.06
C SER A 84 -22.28 0.30 9.22
N PHE A 85 -22.14 0.80 10.41
CA PHE A 85 -22.22 -0.05 11.49
C PHE A 85 -23.53 -0.09 12.04
N ALA A 86 -24.21 0.98 11.99
CA ALA A 86 -25.49 1.07 12.54
C ALA A 86 -26.29 0.01 11.93
N ALA A 87 -26.05 -0.29 10.79
CA ALA A 87 -26.87 -1.27 10.12
C ALA A 87 -26.65 -2.68 10.67
#